data_e8734a826dd79ad2d17c7d162bf22c6d
#
_entry.id   e8734a826dd79ad2d17c7d162bf22c6d
#
_cell.length_a   1.000
_cell.length_b   1.000
_cell.length_c   1.000
_cell.angle_alpha   90.00
_cell.angle_beta   90.00
_cell.angle_gamma   90.00
#
_symmetry.space_group_name_H-M   'P 1'
#
loop_
_entity.id
_entity.type
_entity.pdbx_description
1 polymer ?
#
loop_
_entity_poly.entity_id
_entity_poly.type
_entity_poly.pdbx_seq_one_letter_code
_entity_poly.pdbx_strand_id
1 'polypeptide(L)'
;IFNEGVDIPEVDTILFLRPTESLTVFIQQFGRGLRKAEGKTHVDIFDYVGNCRAEFNYTDRMRAIIGRTSMSVEEEMERDCPHLPFGCKITLEPKAKEYIMKNIRGAIKRFTTRKITSLIQNFDRNHSVPLTLTNFVNVYQVPLNKLYKDRTWNLLLCKSEMETEESKFNAVLSRAVFPTWLAPDSYSY
;
A
#
# COMPACT_ATOMS: atom_id res chain seq x y z
N ILE A 1 -25.40 -3.53 -10.04
CA ILE A 1 -26.65 -2.87 -10.41
C ILE A 1 -26.66 -1.42 -9.91
N PHE A 2 -26.06 -1.11 -8.78
CA PHE A 2 -26.03 0.24 -8.17
C PHE A 2 -24.71 0.97 -8.34
N ASN A 3 -24.09 0.94 -9.53
CA ASN A 3 -22.77 1.52 -9.74
C ASN A 3 -22.78 3.06 -9.83
N GLU A 4 -23.82 3.67 -10.38
CA GLU A 4 -23.91 5.12 -10.55
C GLU A 4 -25.36 5.59 -10.34
N GLY A 5 -25.51 6.83 -9.84
CA GLY A 5 -26.80 7.53 -9.78
C GLY A 5 -27.77 7.12 -8.65
N VAL A 6 -27.44 6.11 -7.83
CA VAL A 6 -28.33 5.74 -6.70
C VAL A 6 -27.81 6.37 -5.41
N ASP A 7 -28.66 7.16 -4.79
CA ASP A 7 -28.40 7.80 -3.50
C ASP A 7 -29.46 7.34 -2.49
N ILE A 8 -29.08 6.37 -1.66
CA ILE A 8 -29.92 5.82 -0.60
C ILE A 8 -29.08 5.88 0.70
N PRO A 9 -29.18 6.96 1.48
CA PRO A 9 -28.40 7.11 2.72
C PRO A 9 -28.70 6.06 3.78
N GLU A 10 -29.90 5.48 3.76
CA GLU A 10 -30.39 4.47 4.70
C GLU A 10 -29.73 3.08 4.52
N VAL A 11 -29.00 2.87 3.43
CA VAL A 11 -28.30 1.59 3.19
C VAL A 11 -27.29 1.34 4.32
N ASP A 12 -27.53 0.28 5.07
CA ASP A 12 -26.71 -0.21 6.17
C ASP A 12 -25.88 -1.46 5.81
N THR A 13 -26.13 -2.03 4.63
CA THR A 13 -25.45 -3.25 4.16
C THR A 13 -25.01 -3.11 2.71
N ILE A 14 -23.72 -3.37 2.45
CA ILE A 14 -23.13 -3.37 1.10
C ILE A 14 -22.54 -4.74 0.81
N LEU A 15 -22.85 -5.26 -0.37
CA LEU A 15 -22.30 -6.52 -0.88
C LEU A 15 -21.44 -6.25 -2.11
N PHE A 16 -20.13 -6.48 -2.01
CA PHE A 16 -19.22 -6.49 -3.15
C PHE A 16 -19.14 -7.90 -3.75
N LEU A 17 -20.06 -8.23 -4.64
CA LEU A 17 -20.15 -9.56 -5.27
C LEU A 17 -19.09 -9.77 -6.36
N ARG A 18 -18.52 -8.68 -6.86
CA ARG A 18 -17.50 -8.71 -7.90
C ARG A 18 -16.35 -7.77 -7.51
N PRO A 19 -15.11 -8.25 -7.52
CA PRO A 19 -13.96 -7.39 -7.29
C PRO A 19 -13.94 -6.27 -8.33
N THR A 20 -13.84 -5.01 -7.88
CA THR A 20 -13.59 -3.88 -8.76
C THR A 20 -12.10 -3.60 -8.80
N GLU A 21 -11.52 -3.54 -10.00
CA GLU A 21 -10.09 -3.27 -10.22
C GLU A 21 -9.74 -1.79 -9.95
N SER A 22 -10.72 -0.90 -10.05
CA SER A 22 -10.54 0.52 -9.81
C SER A 22 -10.69 0.85 -8.33
N LEU A 23 -9.60 1.34 -7.71
CA LEU A 23 -9.63 1.85 -6.34
C LEU A 23 -10.62 3.00 -6.18
N THR A 24 -10.70 3.89 -7.17
CA THR A 24 -11.64 5.03 -7.16
C THR A 24 -13.09 4.55 -7.12
N VAL A 25 -13.44 3.57 -7.95
CA VAL A 25 -14.79 3.00 -7.97
C VAL A 25 -15.10 2.30 -6.64
N PHE A 26 -14.12 1.56 -6.09
CA PHE A 26 -14.26 0.95 -4.76
C PHE A 26 -14.55 1.98 -3.67
N ILE A 27 -13.77 3.05 -3.59
CA ILE A 27 -13.95 4.12 -2.59
C ILE A 27 -15.31 4.82 -2.78
N GLN A 28 -15.74 5.06 -4.00
CA GLN A 28 -17.05 5.65 -4.28
C GLN A 28 -18.20 4.75 -3.81
N GLN A 29 -18.12 3.45 -4.08
CA GLN A 29 -19.11 2.47 -3.65
C GLN A 29 -19.12 2.32 -2.13
N PHE A 30 -17.92 2.22 -1.52
CA PHE A 30 -17.73 2.15 -0.07
C PHE A 30 -18.31 3.39 0.63
N GLY A 31 -18.01 4.59 0.10
CA GLY A 31 -18.45 5.87 0.67
C GLY A 31 -19.98 6.06 0.63
N ARG A 32 -20.68 5.40 -0.28
CA ARG A 32 -22.17 5.46 -0.32
C ARG A 32 -22.79 4.84 0.93
N GLY A 33 -22.24 3.74 1.42
CA GLY A 33 -22.71 3.14 2.66
C GLY A 33 -22.34 3.93 3.92
N LEU A 34 -21.32 4.77 3.86
CA LEU A 34 -20.90 5.58 5.01
C LEU A 34 -21.73 6.85 5.20
N ARG A 35 -22.75 7.10 4.37
CA ARG A 35 -23.64 8.25 4.55
C ARG A 35 -24.46 8.11 5.83
N LYS A 36 -24.63 9.22 6.53
CA LYS A 36 -25.43 9.27 7.73
C LYS A 36 -26.92 9.31 7.36
N ALA A 37 -27.73 8.51 8.05
CA ALA A 37 -29.20 8.53 7.99
C ALA A 37 -29.76 8.38 9.39
N GLU A 38 -30.99 8.81 9.58
CA GLU A 38 -31.70 8.67 10.86
C GLU A 38 -31.88 7.18 11.18
N GLY A 39 -31.58 6.80 12.42
CA GLY A 39 -31.66 5.39 12.87
C GLY A 39 -30.51 4.49 12.44
N LYS A 40 -29.61 4.96 11.57
CA LYS A 40 -28.46 4.18 11.10
C LYS A 40 -27.28 4.29 12.07
N THR A 41 -26.90 3.17 12.69
CA THR A 41 -25.84 3.10 13.70
C THR A 41 -24.53 2.56 13.15
N HIS A 42 -24.57 1.72 12.13
CA HIS A 42 -23.41 1.05 11.53
C HIS A 42 -23.64 0.73 10.07
N VAL A 43 -22.61 0.25 9.40
CA VAL A 43 -22.67 -0.29 8.04
C VAL A 43 -21.91 -1.61 8.02
N ASP A 44 -22.58 -2.66 7.54
CA ASP A 44 -21.95 -3.94 7.28
C ASP A 44 -21.51 -4.02 5.82
N ILE A 45 -20.25 -4.36 5.61
CA ILE A 45 -19.67 -4.48 4.28
C ILE A 45 -19.15 -5.90 4.08
N PHE A 46 -19.78 -6.60 3.15
CA PHE A 46 -19.39 -7.95 2.74
C PHE A 46 -18.63 -7.89 1.42
N ASP A 47 -17.36 -8.25 1.45
CA ASP A 47 -16.50 -8.31 0.28
C ASP A 47 -16.16 -9.76 -0.06
N TYR A 48 -16.69 -10.24 -1.18
CA TYR A 48 -16.41 -11.58 -1.66
C TYR A 48 -15.07 -11.62 -2.39
N VAL A 49 -14.05 -12.08 -1.67
CA VAL A 49 -12.71 -12.30 -2.20
C VAL A 49 -12.74 -13.51 -3.12
N GLY A 50 -12.85 -13.25 -4.41
CA GLY A 50 -12.85 -14.29 -5.44
C GLY A 50 -11.50 -14.39 -6.16
N ASN A 51 -11.43 -15.22 -7.21
CA ASN A 51 -10.27 -15.32 -8.11
C ASN A 51 -10.10 -14.01 -8.88
N CYS A 52 -9.41 -13.06 -8.26
CA CYS A 52 -9.03 -11.81 -8.90
C CYS A 52 -7.86 -12.04 -9.85
N ARG A 53 -7.79 -11.22 -10.91
CA ARG A 53 -6.62 -11.19 -11.77
C ARG A 53 -5.35 -10.87 -10.98
N ALA A 54 -4.20 -11.29 -11.47
CA ALA A 54 -2.91 -11.07 -10.80
C ALA A 54 -2.57 -9.58 -10.61
N GLU A 55 -3.18 -8.71 -11.41
CA GLU A 55 -3.03 -7.25 -11.37
C GLU A 55 -3.85 -6.60 -10.25
N PHE A 56 -4.79 -7.32 -9.65
CA PHE A 56 -5.58 -6.79 -8.55
C PHE A 56 -4.69 -6.43 -7.35
N ASN A 57 -4.80 -5.20 -6.86
CA ASN A 57 -3.93 -4.67 -5.82
C ASN A 57 -4.69 -4.55 -4.48
N TYR A 58 -4.62 -5.61 -3.69
CA TYR A 58 -5.17 -5.57 -2.33
C TYR A 58 -4.43 -4.61 -1.41
N THR A 59 -3.16 -4.32 -1.67
CA THR A 59 -2.38 -3.36 -0.86
C THR A 59 -3.02 -1.99 -0.88
N ASP A 60 -3.35 -1.46 -2.06
CA ASP A 60 -3.97 -0.14 -2.20
C ASP A 60 -5.38 -0.12 -1.60
N ARG A 61 -6.13 -1.20 -1.78
CA ARG A 61 -7.49 -1.33 -1.24
C ARG A 61 -7.49 -1.36 0.29
N MET A 62 -6.64 -2.19 0.89
CA MET A 62 -6.51 -2.25 2.35
C MET A 62 -5.96 -0.94 2.91
N ARG A 63 -5.00 -0.30 2.23
CA ARG A 63 -4.49 1.01 2.64
C ARG A 63 -5.56 2.10 2.61
N ALA A 64 -6.48 2.06 1.64
CA ALA A 64 -7.60 3.02 1.58
C ALA A 64 -8.58 2.87 2.76
N ILE A 65 -8.74 1.66 3.29
CA ILE A 65 -9.61 1.37 4.44
C ILE A 65 -8.89 1.72 5.75
N ILE A 66 -7.65 1.24 5.92
CA ILE A 66 -6.86 1.40 7.16
C ILE A 66 -6.37 2.85 7.32
N GLY A 67 -6.08 3.53 6.22
CA GLY A 67 -5.45 4.85 6.23
C GLY A 67 -3.92 4.78 6.30
N ARG A 68 -3.30 5.91 6.65
CA ARG A 68 -1.84 6.02 6.76
C ARG A 68 -1.39 5.63 8.16
N THR A 69 -0.51 4.63 8.24
CA THR A 69 0.09 4.14 9.48
C THR A 69 1.59 3.99 9.31
N SER A 70 2.31 3.79 10.40
CA SER A 70 3.75 3.47 10.38
C SER A 70 4.05 2.04 9.94
N MET A 71 3.03 1.17 9.92
CA MET A 71 3.15 -0.24 9.53
C MET A 71 2.90 -0.43 8.04
N SER A 72 3.53 -1.45 7.47
CA SER A 72 3.15 -1.94 6.14
C SER A 72 1.76 -2.57 6.17
N VAL A 73 1.10 -2.67 5.01
CA VAL A 73 -0.21 -3.35 4.94
C VAL A 73 -0.10 -4.82 5.34
N GLU A 74 1.05 -5.47 5.05
CA GLU A 74 1.30 -6.85 5.47
C GLU A 74 1.30 -6.98 6.99
N GLU A 75 2.03 -6.11 7.70
CA GLU A 75 2.08 -6.10 9.16
C GLU A 75 0.73 -5.76 9.79
N GLU A 76 -0.02 -4.82 9.21
CA GLU A 76 -1.38 -4.49 9.64
C GLU A 76 -2.29 -5.72 9.57
N MET A 77 -2.28 -6.43 8.45
CA MET A 77 -3.09 -7.61 8.23
C MET A 77 -2.69 -8.80 9.12
N GLU A 78 -1.40 -8.96 9.42
CA GLU A 78 -0.91 -9.99 10.33
C GLU A 78 -1.36 -9.75 11.77
N ARG A 79 -1.47 -8.48 12.17
CA ARG A 79 -1.88 -8.04 13.51
C ARG A 79 -3.36 -7.68 13.60
N ASP A 80 -4.19 -8.16 12.65
CA ASP A 80 -5.63 -7.90 12.60
C ASP A 80 -6.00 -6.40 12.58
N CYS A 81 -5.20 -5.60 11.85
CA CYS A 81 -5.42 -4.19 11.57
C CYS A 81 -5.60 -3.30 12.83
N PRO A 82 -4.58 -3.18 13.69
CA PRO A 82 -4.68 -2.45 14.96
C PRO A 82 -4.94 -0.94 14.78
N HIS A 83 -4.66 -0.37 13.60
CA HIS A 83 -4.82 1.06 13.34
C HIS A 83 -6.08 1.40 12.55
N LEU A 84 -7.08 0.52 12.55
CA LEU A 84 -8.37 0.87 11.98
C LEU A 84 -8.97 2.08 12.71
N PRO A 85 -9.73 2.94 11.99
CA PRO A 85 -10.47 4.01 12.62
C PRO A 85 -11.38 3.50 13.75
N PHE A 86 -11.55 4.33 14.79
CA PHE A 86 -12.38 3.96 15.93
C PHE A 86 -13.79 3.53 15.49
N GLY A 87 -14.27 2.43 16.05
CA GLY A 87 -15.58 1.85 15.71
C GLY A 87 -15.57 0.98 14.44
N CYS A 88 -14.45 0.85 13.74
CA CYS A 88 -14.31 -0.04 12.59
C CYS A 88 -13.72 -1.39 12.99
N LYS A 89 -14.19 -2.45 12.32
CA LYS A 89 -13.69 -3.81 12.48
C LYS A 89 -13.58 -4.49 11.12
N ILE A 90 -12.51 -5.20 10.89
CA ILE A 90 -12.36 -6.12 9.75
C ILE A 90 -12.34 -7.55 10.26
N THR A 91 -13.19 -8.38 9.73
CA THR A 91 -13.19 -9.83 10.00
C THR A 91 -12.92 -10.55 8.69
N LEU A 92 -11.88 -11.37 8.64
CA LEU A 92 -11.50 -12.10 7.45
C LEU A 92 -11.71 -13.60 7.67
N GLU A 93 -12.37 -14.23 6.73
CA GLU A 93 -12.37 -15.68 6.65
C GLU A 93 -10.94 -16.19 6.40
N PRO A 94 -10.49 -17.31 7.03
CA PRO A 94 -9.11 -17.79 6.90
C PRO A 94 -8.62 -17.93 5.45
N LYS A 95 -9.43 -18.49 4.56
CA LYS A 95 -9.08 -18.62 3.14
C LYS A 95 -8.95 -17.28 2.44
N ALA A 96 -9.82 -16.31 2.76
CA ALA A 96 -9.74 -14.96 2.23
C ALA A 96 -8.47 -14.24 2.72
N LYS A 97 -8.14 -14.37 4.01
CA LYS A 97 -6.90 -13.82 4.61
C LYS A 97 -5.67 -14.37 3.88
N GLU A 98 -5.59 -15.68 3.69
CA GLU A 98 -4.47 -16.32 2.97
C GLU A 98 -4.35 -15.78 1.52
N TYR A 99 -5.46 -15.69 0.80
CA TYR A 99 -5.48 -15.18 -0.57
C TYR A 99 -5.01 -13.72 -0.65
N ILE A 100 -5.54 -12.86 0.21
CA ILE A 100 -5.15 -11.45 0.28
C ILE A 100 -3.67 -11.31 0.64
N MET A 101 -3.19 -12.04 1.65
CA MET A 101 -1.79 -12.02 2.06
C MET A 101 -0.85 -12.49 0.94
N LYS A 102 -1.22 -13.52 0.21
CA LYS A 102 -0.47 -13.99 -0.97
C LYS A 102 -0.37 -12.91 -2.06
N ASN A 103 -1.46 -12.18 -2.30
CA ASN A 103 -1.47 -11.06 -3.25
C ASN A 103 -0.58 -9.91 -2.79
N ILE A 104 -0.71 -9.47 -1.53
CA ILE A 104 0.11 -8.42 -0.92
C ILE A 104 1.61 -8.78 -1.00
N ARG A 105 1.99 -9.99 -0.56
CA ARG A 105 3.37 -10.49 -0.64
C ARG A 105 3.87 -10.58 -2.08
N GLY A 106 3.01 -10.96 -3.00
CA GLY A 106 3.30 -10.97 -4.44
C GLY A 106 3.54 -9.58 -4.99
N ALA A 107 2.76 -8.59 -4.59
CA ALA A 107 2.96 -7.19 -4.97
C ALA A 107 4.30 -6.64 -4.44
N ILE A 108 4.64 -6.92 -3.16
CA ILE A 108 5.92 -6.55 -2.55
C ILE A 108 7.13 -7.19 -3.28
N LYS A 109 7.01 -8.45 -3.71
CA LYS A 109 8.06 -9.12 -4.50
C LYS A 109 8.30 -8.47 -5.87
N ARG A 110 7.30 -7.78 -6.43
CA ARG A 110 7.40 -7.10 -7.73
C ARG A 110 8.20 -5.79 -7.69
N PHE A 111 8.55 -5.27 -6.51
CA PHE A 111 9.44 -4.11 -6.39
C PHE A 111 10.90 -4.49 -6.66
N THR A 112 11.18 -4.89 -7.90
CA THR A 112 12.55 -5.09 -8.39
C THR A 112 13.27 -3.74 -8.52
N THR A 113 14.60 -3.75 -8.53
CA THR A 113 15.40 -2.53 -8.74
C THR A 113 14.96 -1.81 -10.01
N ARG A 114 14.78 -2.54 -11.12
CA ARG A 114 14.33 -1.99 -12.41
C ARG A 114 12.97 -1.29 -12.29
N LYS A 115 12.02 -1.88 -11.56
CA LYS A 115 10.70 -1.27 -11.36
C LYS A 115 10.81 0.00 -10.51
N ILE A 116 11.60 -0.04 -9.42
CA ILE A 116 11.79 1.12 -8.55
C ILE A 116 12.46 2.27 -9.31
N THR A 117 13.52 2.02 -10.08
CA THR A 117 14.17 3.07 -10.90
C THR A 117 13.23 3.65 -11.94
N SER A 118 12.40 2.83 -12.59
CA SER A 118 11.37 3.33 -13.52
C SER A 118 10.32 4.20 -12.80
N LEU A 119 9.92 3.86 -11.59
CA LEU A 119 9.00 4.69 -10.79
C LEU A 119 9.64 6.01 -10.37
N ILE A 120 10.92 6.01 -10.01
CA ILE A 120 11.69 7.22 -9.71
C ILE A 120 11.75 8.13 -10.94
N GLN A 121 12.13 7.61 -12.10
CA GLN A 121 12.22 8.37 -13.35
C GLN A 121 10.92 9.08 -13.77
N ASN A 122 9.78 8.47 -13.45
CA ASN A 122 8.48 8.99 -13.80
C ASN A 122 7.77 9.70 -12.64
N PHE A 123 8.42 9.86 -11.48
CA PHE A 123 7.77 10.39 -10.29
C PHE A 123 7.22 11.80 -10.51
N ASP A 124 8.06 12.72 -10.99
CA ASP A 124 7.68 14.13 -11.19
C ASP A 124 6.63 14.32 -12.28
N ARG A 125 6.55 13.38 -13.24
CA ARG A 125 5.49 13.39 -14.27
C ARG A 125 4.12 12.98 -13.72
N ASN A 126 4.14 12.12 -12.70
CA ASN A 126 2.93 11.47 -12.20
C ASN A 126 2.41 12.10 -10.90
N HIS A 127 3.22 12.92 -10.22
CA HIS A 127 2.88 13.43 -8.89
C HIS A 127 3.25 14.91 -8.75
N SER A 128 2.41 15.65 -8.03
CA SER A 128 2.57 17.09 -7.76
C SER A 128 3.50 17.39 -6.57
N VAL A 129 4.02 16.37 -5.92
CA VAL A 129 4.94 16.51 -4.77
C VAL A 129 6.37 16.21 -5.22
N PRO A 130 7.40 16.87 -4.64
CA PRO A 130 8.78 16.66 -5.04
C PRO A 130 9.26 15.23 -4.76
N LEU A 131 10.17 14.74 -5.60
CA LEU A 131 10.79 13.43 -5.41
C LEU A 131 11.71 13.44 -4.17
N THR A 132 11.21 12.92 -3.09
CA THR A 132 11.98 12.63 -1.87
C THR A 132 11.75 11.19 -1.46
N LEU A 133 12.64 10.62 -0.64
CA LEU A 133 12.44 9.27 -0.10
C LEU A 133 11.07 9.15 0.60
N THR A 134 10.73 10.13 1.43
CA THR A 134 9.47 10.15 2.17
C THR A 134 8.26 10.19 1.24
N ASN A 135 8.27 11.08 0.26
CA ASN A 135 7.19 11.20 -0.70
C ASN A 135 7.06 9.94 -1.57
N PHE A 136 8.19 9.39 -2.02
CA PHE A 136 8.21 8.15 -2.81
C PHE A 136 7.63 6.96 -2.03
N VAL A 137 8.05 6.78 -0.78
CA VAL A 137 7.52 5.73 0.10
C VAL A 137 6.04 5.92 0.37
N ASN A 138 5.59 7.16 0.65
CA ASN A 138 4.19 7.46 0.91
C ASN A 138 3.28 7.23 -0.31
N VAL A 139 3.75 7.62 -1.50
CA VAL A 139 2.98 7.48 -2.75
C VAL A 139 2.86 6.02 -3.17
N TYR A 140 4.00 5.33 -3.25
CA TYR A 140 4.02 3.96 -3.78
C TYR A 140 3.89 2.88 -2.71
N GLN A 141 3.81 3.26 -1.42
CA GLN A 141 3.71 2.33 -0.29
C GLN A 141 4.79 1.23 -0.32
N VAL A 142 6.01 1.61 -0.74
CA VAL A 142 7.14 0.69 -0.80
C VAL A 142 7.67 0.45 0.61
N PRO A 143 7.71 -0.80 1.10
CA PRO A 143 8.29 -1.09 2.39
C PRO A 143 9.78 -0.75 2.42
N LEU A 144 10.24 -0.06 3.46
CA LEU A 144 11.64 0.37 3.58
C LEU A 144 12.61 -0.82 3.54
N ASN A 145 12.26 -1.96 4.15
CA ASN A 145 13.08 -3.17 4.12
C ASN A 145 13.27 -3.73 2.70
N LYS A 146 12.34 -3.47 1.76
CA LYS A 146 12.50 -3.83 0.35
C LYS A 146 13.29 -2.81 -0.43
N LEU A 147 13.19 -1.53 -0.04
CA LEU A 147 13.97 -0.46 -0.65
C LEU A 147 15.45 -0.58 -0.29
N TYR A 148 15.77 -0.92 0.96
CA TYR A 148 17.11 -0.94 1.52
C TYR A 148 17.75 -2.33 1.64
N LYS A 149 17.14 -3.38 1.11
CA LYS A 149 17.64 -4.76 1.25
C LYS A 149 19.13 -4.93 0.87
N ASP A 150 19.55 -4.32 -0.24
CA ASP A 150 20.90 -4.42 -0.83
C ASP A 150 21.37 -3.12 -1.48
N ARG A 151 20.71 -2.00 -1.17
CA ARG A 151 20.91 -0.72 -1.84
C ARG A 151 20.47 0.44 -0.95
N THR A 152 20.89 1.65 -1.31
CA THR A 152 20.47 2.89 -0.66
C THR A 152 19.60 3.71 -1.60
N TRP A 153 18.90 4.71 -1.05
CA TRP A 153 18.12 5.66 -1.83
C TRP A 153 18.97 6.38 -2.88
N ASN A 154 20.15 6.88 -2.47
CA ASN A 154 21.07 7.55 -3.38
C ASN A 154 21.52 6.63 -4.52
N LEU A 155 21.79 5.35 -4.25
CA LEU A 155 22.11 4.39 -5.29
C LEU A 155 20.96 4.15 -6.28
N LEU A 156 19.73 4.22 -5.81
CA LEU A 156 18.54 4.13 -6.68
C LEU A 156 18.38 5.37 -7.54
N LEU A 157 18.62 6.56 -7.00
CA LEU A 157 18.67 7.82 -7.75
C LEU A 157 19.75 7.76 -8.82
N CYS A 158 20.97 7.32 -8.51
CA CYS A 158 22.05 7.09 -9.48
C CYS A 158 21.62 6.20 -10.64
N LYS A 159 21.03 5.07 -10.32
CA LYS A 159 20.58 4.12 -11.33
C LYS A 159 19.40 4.61 -12.16
N SER A 160 18.68 5.62 -11.68
CA SER A 160 17.57 6.26 -12.39
C SER A 160 18.00 7.47 -13.22
N GLU A 161 19.30 7.83 -13.22
CA GLU A 161 19.84 8.99 -13.90
C GLU A 161 19.23 10.35 -13.43
N MET A 162 18.65 10.36 -12.23
CA MET A 162 18.02 11.55 -11.62
C MET A 162 18.99 12.31 -10.70
N GLU A 163 20.32 12.29 -10.99
CA GLU A 163 21.35 12.62 -10.00
C GLU A 163 22.23 13.82 -10.29
N THR A 164 22.63 14.45 -9.17
CA THR A 164 23.75 15.38 -9.09
C THR A 164 25.06 14.61 -8.80
N GLU A 165 26.24 15.22 -9.13
CA GLU A 165 27.56 14.64 -8.83
C GLU A 165 27.74 14.31 -7.34
N GLU A 166 27.19 15.12 -6.44
CA GLU A 166 27.25 14.92 -4.99
C GLU A 166 26.52 13.65 -4.54
N SER A 167 25.37 13.33 -5.16
CA SER A 167 24.66 12.11 -4.83
C SER A 167 25.34 10.85 -5.37
N LYS A 168 26.10 10.94 -6.46
CA LYS A 168 26.93 9.83 -6.94
C LYS A 168 28.03 9.47 -5.93
N PHE A 169 28.70 10.47 -5.36
CA PHE A 169 29.70 10.26 -4.32
C PHE A 169 29.10 9.60 -3.07
N ASN A 170 27.97 10.12 -2.57
CA ASN A 170 27.24 9.55 -1.45
C ASN A 170 26.74 8.13 -1.72
N ALA A 171 26.38 7.78 -2.96
CA ALA A 171 26.01 6.42 -3.34
C ALA A 171 27.20 5.44 -3.26
N VAL A 172 28.41 5.89 -3.60
CA VAL A 172 29.64 5.08 -3.48
C VAL A 172 29.94 4.81 -2.00
N LEU A 173 29.87 5.85 -1.16
CA LEU A 173 30.05 5.71 0.29
C LEU A 173 29.01 4.76 0.90
N SER A 174 27.77 4.86 0.51
CA SER A 174 26.69 4.01 0.98
C SER A 174 26.90 2.53 0.66
N ARG A 175 27.55 2.19 -0.46
CA ARG A 175 27.92 0.80 -0.78
C ARG A 175 28.95 0.22 0.17
N ALA A 176 29.85 1.05 0.66
CA ALA A 176 30.89 0.62 1.59
C ALA A 176 30.36 0.41 3.02
N VAL A 177 29.37 1.21 3.43
CA VAL A 177 28.85 1.24 4.81
C VAL A 177 27.64 0.30 4.99
N PHE A 178 26.84 0.08 3.95
CA PHE A 178 25.58 -0.65 4.02
C PHE A 178 25.68 -2.09 4.57
N PRO A 179 26.72 -2.90 4.23
CA PRO A 179 26.83 -4.27 4.75
C PRO A 179 27.00 -4.33 6.28
N THR A 180 27.55 -3.28 6.88
CA THR A 180 27.82 -3.23 8.33
C THR A 180 26.63 -2.73 9.15
N TRP A 181 25.71 -1.96 8.56
CA TRP A 181 24.56 -1.35 9.25
C TRP A 181 23.33 -2.26 9.33
N LEU A 182 23.22 -3.24 8.45
CA LEU A 182 22.08 -4.18 8.40
C LEU A 182 22.46 -5.61 8.79
N ALA A 183 23.66 -5.83 9.31
CA ALA A 183 24.01 -7.13 9.89
C ALA A 183 23.19 -7.33 11.18
N PRO A 184 22.39 -8.40 11.28
CA PRO A 184 21.53 -8.62 12.44
C PRO A 184 22.28 -8.85 13.75
N ASP A 185 23.58 -9.05 13.69
CA ASP A 185 24.40 -9.48 14.84
C ASP A 185 25.14 -8.32 15.57
N SER A 186 24.85 -7.07 15.27
CA SER A 186 25.52 -5.93 15.90
C SER A 186 24.85 -5.41 17.19
N TYR A 187 23.83 -6.08 17.71
CA TYR A 187 23.19 -5.73 18.98
C TYR A 187 23.08 -6.94 19.90
N SER A 188 24.23 -7.43 20.33
CA SER A 188 24.32 -8.24 21.55
C SER A 188 25.28 -7.51 22.49
N TYR A 189 24.72 -6.59 23.28
CA TYR A 189 25.21 -6.14 24.58
C TYR A 189 24.03 -5.81 25.46
#